data_928ca7427d90a34796887edc6858b050
#
_entry.id   928ca7427d90a34796887edc6858b050
#
_cell.length_a   1.000
_cell.length_b   1.000
_cell.length_c   1.000
_cell.angle_alpha   90.00
_cell.angle_beta   90.00
_cell.angle_gamma   90.00
#
_symmetry.space_group_name_H-M   'P 1'
#
loop_
_entity.id
_entity.type
_entity.pdbx_description
1 polymer ?
#
loop_
_entity_poly.entity_id
_entity_poly.type
_entity_poly.pdbx_seq_one_letter_code
_entity_poly.pdbx_strand_id
1 'polypeptide(L)'
;LTVHTDKPIVITGSMRPAGAISADGPINLLQAIQVARTPASVGKGVLVVLNGYVDGARDVSKRNTTNVATFDSPLVGHLGIVQDGVAHYYKASTRRHTKGSIFDVHDFKELPRVVILTCYGGMDDMVPMSVVATNPDGLILTGLGHGTIPQNVRQITQNTVFPTVRASRTGSGMVSAVPQDALAGYLVSDTLSPQKARILLMLGLTKTKNLKKLQQFFYEY
;
A
#
# COMPACT_ATOMS: atom_id res chain seq x y z
N LEU A 1 9.30 3.86 -0.68
CA LEU A 1 9.57 4.45 0.63
C LEU A 1 11.07 4.50 0.97
N THR A 2 11.84 3.50 0.57
CA THR A 2 13.27 3.33 0.93
C THR A 2 14.26 3.72 -0.17
N VAL A 3 13.78 4.28 -1.26
CA VAL A 3 14.61 4.70 -2.39
C VAL A 3 14.78 6.22 -2.34
N HIS A 4 16.03 6.70 -2.23
CA HIS A 4 16.37 8.12 -2.09
C HIS A 4 16.94 8.67 -3.40
N THR A 5 16.09 8.87 -4.41
CA THR A 5 16.48 9.41 -5.71
C THR A 5 15.35 10.22 -6.33
N ASP A 6 15.73 11.16 -7.20
CA ASP A 6 14.79 11.86 -8.09
C ASP A 6 14.68 11.17 -9.46
N LYS A 7 15.57 10.21 -9.76
CA LYS A 7 15.52 9.45 -11.02
C LYS A 7 14.22 8.68 -11.12
N PRO A 8 13.59 8.61 -12.29
CA PRO A 8 12.42 7.79 -12.51
C PRO A 8 12.75 6.31 -12.22
N ILE A 9 11.93 5.69 -11.35
CA ILE A 9 11.96 4.25 -11.12
C ILE A 9 10.64 3.71 -11.63
N VAL A 10 10.71 2.83 -12.61
CA VAL A 10 9.53 2.31 -13.28
C VAL A 10 9.44 0.80 -13.09
N ILE A 11 8.33 0.35 -12.56
CA ILE A 11 7.96 -1.06 -12.40
C ILE A 11 6.96 -1.40 -13.51
N THR A 12 7.15 -2.54 -14.15
CA THR A 12 6.22 -3.05 -15.15
C THR A 12 6.12 -4.57 -15.08
N GLY A 13 5.21 -5.14 -15.84
CA GLY A 13 5.01 -6.57 -15.95
C GLY A 13 4.03 -6.90 -17.07
N SER A 14 3.46 -8.10 -17.04
CA SER A 14 2.45 -8.52 -17.99
C SER A 14 1.33 -9.31 -17.33
N MET A 15 0.16 -9.27 -17.93
CA MET A 15 -1.00 -10.08 -17.52
C MET A 15 -1.13 -11.35 -18.36
N ARG A 16 -0.56 -11.38 -19.57
CA ARG A 16 -0.58 -12.51 -20.48
C ARG A 16 0.81 -13.13 -20.60
N PRO A 17 0.91 -14.46 -20.66
CA PRO A 17 2.17 -15.15 -20.94
C PRO A 17 2.74 -14.73 -22.31
N ALA A 18 4.06 -14.81 -22.47
CA ALA A 18 4.73 -14.37 -23.69
C ALA A 18 4.27 -15.13 -24.96
N GLY A 19 3.82 -16.37 -24.83
CA GLY A 19 3.27 -17.16 -25.93
C GLY A 19 1.78 -16.96 -26.20
N ALA A 20 1.08 -16.11 -25.45
CA ALA A 20 -0.34 -15.88 -25.64
C ALA A 20 -0.59 -14.95 -26.85
N ILE A 21 -1.75 -15.13 -27.50
CA ILE A 21 -2.22 -14.17 -28.49
C ILE A 21 -2.40 -12.80 -27.81
N SER A 22 -1.85 -11.74 -28.44
CA SER A 22 -1.83 -10.39 -27.88
C SER A 22 -1.15 -10.30 -26.49
N ALA A 23 0.00 -10.97 -26.32
CA ALA A 23 0.85 -10.82 -25.15
C ALA A 23 1.17 -9.33 -24.90
N ASP A 24 0.90 -8.85 -23.67
CA ASP A 24 1.02 -7.43 -23.31
C ASP A 24 2.42 -7.05 -22.79
N GLY A 25 3.28 -8.04 -22.49
CA GLY A 25 4.61 -7.78 -21.94
C GLY A 25 5.50 -6.88 -22.79
N PRO A 26 5.66 -7.12 -24.09
CA PRO A 26 6.53 -6.31 -24.95
C PRO A 26 6.14 -4.83 -25.00
N ILE A 27 4.85 -4.52 -25.15
CA ILE A 27 4.38 -3.12 -25.17
C ILE A 27 4.50 -2.46 -23.80
N ASN A 28 4.20 -3.18 -22.71
CA ASN A 28 4.36 -2.66 -21.36
C ASN A 28 5.84 -2.33 -21.06
N LEU A 29 6.78 -3.19 -21.47
CA LEU A 29 8.21 -2.94 -21.32
C LEU A 29 8.67 -1.72 -22.12
N LEU A 30 8.25 -1.61 -23.38
CA LEU A 30 8.55 -0.45 -24.22
C LEU A 30 8.05 0.84 -23.57
N GLN A 31 6.80 0.86 -23.11
CA GLN A 31 6.19 2.01 -22.45
C GLN A 31 6.90 2.36 -21.15
N ALA A 32 7.31 1.37 -20.35
CA ALA A 32 8.09 1.60 -19.12
C ALA A 32 9.43 2.29 -19.40
N ILE A 33 10.14 1.89 -20.49
CA ILE A 33 11.38 2.54 -20.92
C ILE A 33 11.10 3.99 -21.38
N GLN A 34 10.03 4.22 -22.13
CA GLN A 34 9.61 5.56 -22.56
C GLN A 34 9.33 6.46 -21.37
N VAL A 35 8.57 5.97 -20.36
CA VAL A 35 8.33 6.69 -19.12
C VAL A 35 9.63 6.99 -18.38
N ALA A 36 10.52 6.02 -18.24
CA ALA A 36 11.79 6.22 -17.55
C ALA A 36 12.69 7.27 -18.23
N ARG A 37 12.58 7.46 -19.55
CA ARG A 37 13.33 8.45 -20.31
C ARG A 37 12.65 9.83 -20.38
N THR A 38 11.37 9.92 -20.02
CA THR A 38 10.62 11.19 -20.09
C THR A 38 11.08 12.11 -18.96
N PRO A 39 11.59 13.34 -19.24
CA PRO A 39 12.05 14.27 -18.19
C PRO A 39 10.97 14.61 -17.16
N ALA A 40 9.70 14.68 -17.57
CA ALA A 40 8.58 14.94 -16.69
C ALA A 40 8.32 13.82 -15.66
N SER A 41 8.98 12.66 -15.78
CA SER A 41 8.90 11.56 -14.80
C SER A 41 9.84 11.76 -13.61
N VAL A 42 10.80 12.69 -13.71
CA VAL A 42 11.73 13.00 -12.61
C VAL A 42 10.95 13.53 -11.42
N GLY A 43 11.26 13.04 -10.22
CA GLY A 43 10.64 13.49 -8.96
C GLY A 43 9.19 13.00 -8.75
N LYS A 44 8.68 12.10 -9.58
CA LYS A 44 7.30 11.57 -9.43
C LYS A 44 7.19 10.31 -8.55
N GLY A 45 8.28 9.91 -7.93
CA GLY A 45 8.31 8.71 -7.11
C GLY A 45 8.53 7.43 -7.91
N VAL A 46 8.13 6.30 -7.34
CA VAL A 46 8.14 5.00 -8.04
C VAL A 46 6.85 4.87 -8.83
N LEU A 47 7.00 4.63 -10.12
CA LEU A 47 5.91 4.55 -11.09
C LEU A 47 5.64 3.09 -11.47
N VAL A 48 4.39 2.78 -11.75
CA VAL A 48 3.96 1.49 -12.30
C VAL A 48 3.33 1.75 -13.66
N VAL A 49 3.83 1.06 -14.70
CA VAL A 49 3.38 1.25 -16.09
C VAL A 49 2.87 -0.05 -16.65
N LEU A 50 1.58 -0.11 -16.91
CA LEU A 50 0.91 -1.20 -17.62
C LEU A 50 -0.25 -0.66 -18.46
N ASN A 51 -0.50 -1.30 -19.59
CA ASN A 51 -1.64 -1.00 -20.47
C ASN A 51 -1.77 0.49 -20.84
N GLY A 52 -0.64 1.18 -21.04
CA GLY A 52 -0.62 2.60 -21.41
C GLY A 52 -0.85 3.60 -20.28
N TYR A 53 -1.11 3.14 -19.04
CA TYR A 53 -1.31 3.98 -17.88
C TYR A 53 -0.05 4.10 -17.05
N VAL A 54 0.11 5.26 -16.42
CA VAL A 54 1.19 5.54 -15.47
C VAL A 54 0.55 5.79 -14.09
N ASP A 55 0.87 4.94 -13.14
CA ASP A 55 0.35 4.98 -11.78
C ASP A 55 1.47 5.22 -10.76
N GLY A 56 1.12 5.79 -9.62
CA GLY A 56 2.02 5.81 -8.45
C GLY A 56 2.01 4.48 -7.70
N ALA A 57 3.18 3.97 -7.34
CA ALA A 57 3.29 2.70 -6.62
C ALA A 57 2.52 2.70 -5.27
N ARG A 58 2.30 3.88 -4.67
CA ARG A 58 1.51 4.03 -3.45
C ARG A 58 0.04 3.63 -3.64
N ASP A 59 -0.55 4.03 -4.77
CA ASP A 59 -2.01 3.99 -4.93
C ASP A 59 -2.48 2.85 -5.83
N VAL A 60 -1.63 2.40 -6.76
CA VAL A 60 -1.97 1.34 -7.72
C VAL A 60 -2.28 0.02 -7.04
N SER A 61 -3.29 -0.67 -7.53
CA SER A 61 -3.67 -2.01 -7.08
C SER A 61 -4.15 -2.86 -8.25
N LYS A 62 -3.90 -4.17 -8.18
CA LYS A 62 -4.45 -5.13 -9.14
C LYS A 62 -5.92 -5.40 -8.82
N ARG A 63 -6.83 -5.04 -9.73
CA ARG A 63 -8.28 -5.08 -9.54
C ARG A 63 -8.96 -6.30 -10.18
N ASN A 64 -8.27 -6.96 -11.10
CA ASN A 64 -8.81 -8.10 -11.83
C ASN A 64 -7.76 -9.18 -11.96
N THR A 65 -8.16 -10.44 -12.03
CA THR A 65 -7.26 -11.58 -12.07
C THR A 65 -6.63 -11.79 -13.45
N THR A 66 -7.29 -11.40 -14.55
CA THR A 66 -6.89 -11.75 -15.92
C THR A 66 -6.90 -10.60 -16.91
N ASN A 67 -7.70 -9.54 -16.69
CA ASN A 67 -7.81 -8.41 -17.62
C ASN A 67 -6.47 -7.65 -17.71
N VAL A 68 -6.07 -7.27 -18.91
CA VAL A 68 -4.86 -6.45 -19.11
C VAL A 68 -5.00 -5.05 -18.50
N ALA A 69 -6.20 -4.47 -18.50
CA ALA A 69 -6.55 -3.22 -17.83
C ALA A 69 -6.90 -3.47 -16.36
N THR A 70 -5.98 -4.08 -15.62
CA THR A 70 -6.26 -4.53 -14.24
C THR A 70 -5.57 -3.71 -13.15
N PHE A 71 -4.47 -3.03 -13.48
CA PHE A 71 -3.80 -2.15 -12.55
C PHE A 71 -4.44 -0.76 -12.61
N ASP A 72 -4.89 -0.28 -11.47
CA ASP A 72 -5.66 0.95 -11.35
C ASP A 72 -5.40 1.59 -9.98
N SER A 73 -5.54 2.91 -9.91
CA SER A 73 -5.49 3.72 -8.69
C SER A 73 -6.90 4.22 -8.35
N PRO A 74 -7.77 3.38 -7.76
CA PRO A 74 -9.22 3.56 -7.77
C PRO A 74 -9.71 4.81 -7.02
N LEU A 75 -8.92 5.35 -6.09
CA LEU A 75 -9.29 6.55 -5.34
C LEU A 75 -8.84 7.83 -6.03
N VAL A 76 -7.61 7.83 -6.57
CA VAL A 76 -6.97 9.05 -7.09
C VAL A 76 -6.84 9.07 -8.61
N GLY A 77 -7.03 7.92 -9.27
CA GLY A 77 -6.86 7.72 -10.71
C GLY A 77 -5.37 7.70 -11.11
N HIS A 78 -5.13 7.42 -12.39
CA HIS A 78 -3.78 7.39 -12.96
C HIS A 78 -3.08 8.75 -12.86
N LEU A 79 -1.77 8.76 -12.71
CA LEU A 79 -0.95 9.97 -12.76
C LEU A 79 -0.85 10.51 -14.19
N GLY A 80 -0.85 9.63 -15.19
CA GLY A 80 -0.72 9.97 -16.58
C GLY A 80 -0.95 8.79 -17.51
N ILE A 81 -0.66 9.03 -18.77
CA ILE A 81 -0.76 8.04 -19.85
C ILE A 81 0.51 8.05 -20.71
N VAL A 82 0.76 6.96 -21.42
CA VAL A 82 1.78 6.90 -22.47
C VAL A 82 1.09 7.00 -23.81
N GLN A 83 1.38 8.06 -24.55
CA GLN A 83 0.85 8.30 -25.89
C GLN A 83 2.00 8.73 -26.80
N ASP A 84 2.06 8.18 -28.02
CA ASP A 84 3.06 8.49 -29.05
C ASP A 84 4.52 8.40 -28.53
N GLY A 85 4.76 7.43 -27.66
CA GLY A 85 6.09 7.16 -27.09
C GLY A 85 6.53 8.11 -25.97
N VAL A 86 5.63 8.96 -25.47
CA VAL A 86 5.90 9.95 -24.42
C VAL A 86 4.92 9.78 -23.25
N ALA A 87 5.40 9.97 -22.02
CA ALA A 87 4.55 10.03 -20.84
C ALA A 87 3.95 11.44 -20.67
N HIS A 88 2.64 11.50 -20.61
CA HIS A 88 1.87 12.72 -20.33
C HIS A 88 1.28 12.64 -18.93
N TYR A 89 1.65 13.58 -18.05
CA TYR A 89 1.20 13.63 -16.67
C TYR A 89 0.15 14.70 -16.46
N TYR A 90 -0.90 14.34 -15.73
CA TYR A 90 -1.99 15.23 -15.35
C TYR A 90 -2.11 15.36 -13.82
N LYS A 91 -1.39 14.52 -13.06
CA LYS A 91 -1.39 14.48 -11.59
C LYS A 91 0.01 14.18 -11.05
N ALA A 92 0.18 14.42 -9.74
CA ALA A 92 1.35 13.99 -9.00
C ALA A 92 0.91 13.57 -7.59
N SER A 93 1.68 12.69 -6.95
CA SER A 93 1.46 12.37 -5.54
C SER A 93 1.75 13.58 -4.66
N THR A 94 0.88 13.85 -3.70
CA THR A 94 1.09 14.85 -2.65
C THR A 94 1.67 14.23 -1.37
N ARG A 95 1.80 12.91 -1.34
CA ARG A 95 2.36 12.17 -0.21
C ARG A 95 3.89 12.10 -0.31
N ARG A 96 4.55 12.00 0.85
CA ARG A 96 6.01 11.85 0.90
C ARG A 96 6.46 10.56 0.24
N HIS A 97 7.50 10.61 -0.56
CA HIS A 97 8.06 9.45 -1.25
C HIS A 97 9.54 9.67 -1.59
N THR A 98 10.21 8.65 -2.04
CA THR A 98 11.57 8.63 -2.55
C THR A 98 12.52 9.56 -1.77
N LYS A 99 13.06 10.62 -2.38
CA LYS A 99 14.00 11.56 -1.75
C LYS A 99 13.46 12.24 -0.48
N GLY A 100 12.14 12.43 -0.38
CA GLY A 100 11.49 12.98 0.81
C GLY A 100 11.23 11.97 1.92
N SER A 101 11.52 10.68 1.71
CA SER A 101 11.31 9.63 2.71
C SER A 101 12.35 9.68 3.82
N ILE A 102 11.91 9.30 5.04
CA ILE A 102 12.83 9.12 6.18
C ILE A 102 13.29 7.66 6.33
N PHE A 103 12.71 6.74 5.55
CA PHE A 103 13.03 5.31 5.67
C PHE A 103 14.20 4.96 4.77
N ASP A 104 15.19 4.27 5.31
CA ASP A 104 16.38 3.81 4.59
C ASP A 104 16.57 2.31 4.81
N VAL A 105 16.96 1.58 3.77
CA VAL A 105 17.25 0.14 3.86
C VAL A 105 18.45 -0.16 4.76
N HIS A 106 19.34 0.81 4.97
CA HIS A 106 20.51 0.68 5.83
C HIS A 106 20.19 0.79 7.33
N ASP A 107 18.98 1.24 7.70
CA ASP A 107 18.57 1.41 9.10
C ASP A 107 18.21 0.08 9.80
N PHE A 108 18.08 -1.00 9.07
CA PHE A 108 17.64 -2.29 9.61
C PHE A 108 18.27 -3.46 8.86
N LYS A 109 18.57 -4.54 9.59
CA LYS A 109 18.99 -5.83 9.00
C LYS A 109 17.77 -6.70 8.68
N GLU A 110 16.79 -6.65 9.56
CA GLU A 110 15.53 -7.39 9.44
C GLU A 110 14.36 -6.45 9.68
N LEU A 111 13.26 -6.69 9.00
CA LEU A 111 12.02 -5.95 9.19
C LEU A 111 11.20 -6.56 10.32
N PRO A 112 10.54 -5.72 11.14
CA PRO A 112 9.59 -6.18 12.16
C PRO A 112 8.51 -7.10 11.56
N ARG A 113 8.11 -8.11 12.32
CA ARG A 113 7.08 -9.08 11.90
C ARG A 113 5.68 -8.49 12.07
N VAL A 114 5.10 -7.97 11.01
CA VAL A 114 3.73 -7.45 10.98
C VAL A 114 2.81 -8.44 10.28
N VAL A 115 1.72 -8.81 10.95
CA VAL A 115 0.73 -9.78 10.47
C VAL A 115 -0.50 -9.05 9.94
N ILE A 116 -1.17 -9.61 8.93
CA ILE A 116 -2.48 -9.15 8.46
C ILE A 116 -3.52 -10.17 8.90
N LEU A 117 -4.55 -9.72 9.62
CA LEU A 117 -5.72 -10.50 9.98
C LEU A 117 -6.95 -9.95 9.25
N THR A 118 -7.49 -10.72 8.31
CA THR A 118 -8.69 -10.33 7.56
C THR A 118 -9.94 -10.79 8.29
N CYS A 119 -10.77 -9.83 8.68
CA CYS A 119 -12.04 -10.08 9.36
C CYS A 119 -13.15 -10.45 8.38
N TYR A 120 -14.07 -11.30 8.84
CA TYR A 120 -15.27 -11.71 8.12
C TYR A 120 -16.45 -11.87 9.08
N GLY A 121 -17.66 -11.89 8.54
CA GLY A 121 -18.87 -12.13 9.36
C GLY A 121 -18.88 -13.55 9.93
N GLY A 122 -19.21 -13.69 11.22
CA GLY A 122 -19.18 -14.98 11.90
C GLY A 122 -17.78 -15.51 12.25
N MET A 123 -16.75 -14.65 12.22
CA MET A 123 -15.41 -15.04 12.63
C MET A 123 -15.41 -15.42 14.11
N ASP A 124 -14.92 -16.61 14.43
CA ASP A 124 -14.74 -17.08 15.80
C ASP A 124 -13.49 -16.48 16.47
N ASP A 125 -13.30 -16.79 17.75
CA ASP A 125 -12.21 -16.26 18.55
C ASP A 125 -10.86 -16.96 18.33
N MET A 126 -10.86 -18.16 17.74
CA MET A 126 -9.64 -18.99 17.67
C MET A 126 -8.56 -18.35 16.82
N VAL A 127 -8.92 -17.80 15.65
CA VAL A 127 -7.95 -17.19 14.74
C VAL A 127 -7.34 -15.91 15.31
N PRO A 128 -8.13 -14.92 15.79
CA PRO A 128 -7.55 -13.71 16.39
C PRO A 128 -6.75 -14.02 17.66
N MET A 129 -7.19 -14.96 18.51
CA MET A 129 -6.43 -15.39 19.69
C MET A 129 -5.08 -16.01 19.30
N SER A 130 -5.06 -16.87 18.28
CA SER A 130 -3.83 -17.47 17.78
C SER A 130 -2.87 -16.43 17.23
N VAL A 131 -3.37 -15.43 16.49
CA VAL A 131 -2.54 -14.34 15.98
C VAL A 131 -1.92 -13.53 17.12
N VAL A 132 -2.71 -13.14 18.12
CA VAL A 132 -2.22 -12.38 19.29
C VAL A 132 -1.20 -13.20 20.09
N ALA A 133 -1.45 -14.50 20.29
CA ALA A 133 -0.54 -15.40 21.01
C ALA A 133 0.85 -15.53 20.34
N THR A 134 0.95 -15.30 19.02
CA THR A 134 2.26 -15.28 18.33
C THR A 134 3.11 -14.04 18.65
N ASN A 135 2.56 -13.07 19.36
CA ASN A 135 3.19 -11.81 19.77
C ASN A 135 3.95 -11.14 18.59
N PRO A 136 3.26 -10.69 17.52
CA PRO A 136 3.90 -10.00 16.39
C PRO A 136 4.41 -8.63 16.83
N ASP A 137 5.31 -8.01 16.03
CA ASP A 137 5.73 -6.63 16.25
C ASP A 137 4.64 -5.61 15.87
N GLY A 138 3.65 -6.04 15.08
CA GLY A 138 2.50 -5.22 14.70
C GLY A 138 1.40 -6.03 14.02
N LEU A 139 0.20 -5.50 14.00
CA LEU A 139 -0.99 -6.14 13.44
C LEU A 139 -1.74 -5.18 12.50
N ILE A 140 -2.15 -5.67 11.35
CA ILE A 140 -3.12 -5.00 10.47
C ILE A 140 -4.44 -5.77 10.57
N LEU A 141 -5.48 -5.12 11.08
CA LEU A 141 -6.84 -5.63 11.08
C LEU A 141 -7.57 -5.17 9.82
N THR A 142 -7.85 -6.10 8.92
CA THR A 142 -8.57 -5.81 7.68
C THR A 142 -10.07 -5.98 7.91
N GLY A 143 -10.74 -4.88 8.24
CA GLY A 143 -12.16 -4.87 8.56
C GLY A 143 -13.09 -4.80 7.34
N LEU A 144 -14.40 -4.80 7.61
CA LEU A 144 -15.47 -4.70 6.65
C LEU A 144 -15.79 -3.21 6.36
N GLY A 145 -16.22 -2.88 5.14
CA GLY A 145 -16.62 -1.52 4.78
C GLY A 145 -15.57 -0.48 5.20
N HIS A 146 -15.91 0.46 6.04
CA HIS A 146 -15.00 1.49 6.59
C HIS A 146 -13.97 0.93 7.60
N GLY A 147 -13.63 -0.37 7.52
CA GLY A 147 -12.72 -1.04 8.44
C GLY A 147 -13.40 -1.51 9.73
N THR A 148 -14.70 -1.79 9.70
CA THR A 148 -15.44 -2.28 10.88
C THR A 148 -14.88 -3.62 11.33
N ILE A 149 -14.51 -3.71 12.61
CA ILE A 149 -13.98 -4.92 13.24
C ILE A 149 -15.09 -5.60 14.04
N PRO A 150 -15.33 -6.93 13.89
CA PRO A 150 -16.26 -7.69 14.72
C PRO A 150 -15.96 -7.51 16.20
N GLN A 151 -17.01 -7.48 17.03
CA GLN A 151 -16.89 -7.15 18.46
C GLN A 151 -15.93 -8.10 19.20
N ASN A 152 -16.04 -9.40 18.97
CA ASN A 152 -15.17 -10.42 19.57
C ASN A 152 -13.71 -10.23 19.15
N VAL A 153 -13.43 -9.96 17.85
CA VAL A 153 -12.07 -9.67 17.36
C VAL A 153 -11.52 -8.42 18.05
N ARG A 154 -12.33 -7.37 18.18
CA ARG A 154 -11.93 -6.15 18.91
C ARG A 154 -11.58 -6.44 20.36
N GLN A 155 -12.39 -7.21 21.07
CA GLN A 155 -12.13 -7.57 22.48
C GLN A 155 -10.79 -8.30 22.66
N ILE A 156 -10.40 -9.13 21.68
CA ILE A 156 -9.14 -9.88 21.70
C ILE A 156 -7.94 -9.00 21.32
N THR A 157 -8.11 -8.07 20.40
CA THR A 157 -6.99 -7.31 19.79
C THR A 157 -6.81 -5.90 20.34
N GLN A 158 -7.74 -5.41 21.18
CA GLN A 158 -7.62 -4.10 21.83
C GLN A 158 -6.52 -4.11 22.90
N ASN A 159 -5.84 -2.97 23.07
CA ASN A 159 -4.81 -2.76 24.10
C ASN A 159 -3.69 -3.81 24.09
N THR A 160 -3.38 -4.38 22.93
CA THR A 160 -2.21 -5.24 22.76
C THR A 160 -0.91 -4.45 22.96
N VAL A 161 0.17 -5.16 23.34
CA VAL A 161 1.48 -4.55 23.55
C VAL A 161 2.14 -4.07 22.24
N PHE A 162 1.64 -4.51 21.09
CA PHE A 162 2.09 -4.14 19.77
C PHE A 162 1.09 -3.23 19.07
N PRO A 163 1.54 -2.33 18.18
CA PRO A 163 0.67 -1.45 17.39
C PRO A 163 -0.28 -2.24 16.50
N THR A 164 -1.55 -1.88 16.55
CA THR A 164 -2.60 -2.44 15.70
C THR A 164 -3.18 -1.36 14.80
N VAL A 165 -3.19 -1.60 13.50
CA VAL A 165 -3.71 -0.68 12.48
C VAL A 165 -5.00 -1.24 11.89
N ARG A 166 -6.06 -0.46 11.97
CA ARG A 166 -7.35 -0.76 11.33
C ARG A 166 -7.31 -0.32 9.87
N ALA A 167 -7.54 -1.27 8.97
CA ALA A 167 -7.60 -1.10 7.52
C ALA A 167 -8.91 -1.69 6.97
N SER A 168 -9.17 -1.54 5.68
CA SER A 168 -10.36 -2.08 5.03
C SER A 168 -10.02 -3.12 3.97
N ARG A 169 -10.87 -4.14 3.82
CA ARG A 169 -10.84 -5.09 2.70
C ARG A 169 -11.49 -4.53 1.43
N THR A 170 -12.17 -3.39 1.53
CA THR A 170 -12.71 -2.66 0.38
C THR A 170 -11.56 -2.11 -0.44
N GLY A 171 -11.48 -2.42 -1.70
CA GLY A 171 -10.32 -2.09 -2.56
C GLY A 171 -10.10 -0.60 -2.81
N SER A 172 -10.86 0.31 -2.20
CA SER A 172 -10.76 1.77 -2.33
C SER A 172 -11.42 2.46 -1.15
N GLY A 173 -11.08 3.72 -0.92
CA GLY A 173 -11.64 4.57 0.12
C GLY A 173 -10.66 4.83 1.27
N MET A 174 -11.01 5.77 2.13
CA MET A 174 -10.23 6.15 3.31
C MET A 174 -10.80 5.50 4.56
N VAL A 175 -9.93 4.96 5.41
CA VAL A 175 -10.26 4.51 6.77
C VAL A 175 -9.85 5.61 7.73
N SER A 176 -10.80 6.44 8.16
CA SER A 176 -10.59 7.51 9.11
C SER A 176 -10.79 7.03 10.56
N ALA A 177 -10.19 7.75 11.51
CA ALA A 177 -10.31 7.44 12.93
C ALA A 177 -11.76 7.62 13.43
N VAL A 178 -12.18 6.72 14.31
CA VAL A 178 -13.45 6.79 15.03
C VAL A 178 -13.18 6.72 16.55
N PRO A 179 -14.10 7.18 17.42
CA PRO A 179 -13.88 7.19 18.87
C PRO A 179 -13.46 5.82 19.45
N GLN A 180 -13.98 4.73 18.89
CA GLN A 180 -13.67 3.37 19.30
C GLN A 180 -12.20 2.98 19.03
N ASP A 181 -11.51 3.63 18.07
CA ASP A 181 -10.09 3.37 17.82
C ASP A 181 -9.24 3.87 18.98
N ALA A 182 -9.53 5.06 19.51
CA ALA A 182 -8.83 5.60 20.67
C ALA A 182 -8.99 4.71 21.91
N LEU A 183 -10.18 4.14 22.12
CA LEU A 183 -10.47 3.22 23.23
C LEU A 183 -9.73 1.88 23.07
N ALA A 184 -9.60 1.40 21.84
CA ALA A 184 -8.94 0.13 21.52
C ALA A 184 -7.40 0.26 21.33
N GLY A 185 -6.86 1.47 21.29
CA GLY A 185 -5.46 1.72 21.00
C GLY A 185 -5.08 1.48 19.52
N TYR A 186 -6.06 1.61 18.61
CA TYR A 186 -5.83 1.36 17.18
C TYR A 186 -5.35 2.62 16.44
N LEU A 187 -4.48 2.39 15.47
CA LEU A 187 -4.14 3.31 14.39
C LEU A 187 -5.08 3.07 13.20
N VAL A 188 -5.12 4.00 12.26
CA VAL A 188 -5.88 3.84 11.01
C VAL A 188 -4.99 3.94 9.79
N SER A 189 -5.34 3.19 8.74
CA SER A 189 -4.52 3.06 7.53
C SER A 189 -4.65 4.22 6.55
N ASP A 190 -5.51 5.20 6.80
CA ASP A 190 -5.86 6.23 5.83
C ASP A 190 -6.33 5.58 4.51
N THR A 191 -5.70 5.90 3.40
CA THR A 191 -6.04 5.37 2.07
C THR A 191 -5.24 4.12 1.67
N LEU A 192 -4.35 3.63 2.54
CA LEU A 192 -3.51 2.47 2.23
C LEU A 192 -4.29 1.16 2.32
N SER A 193 -4.11 0.31 1.32
CA SER A 193 -4.57 -1.09 1.40
C SER A 193 -3.88 -1.82 2.56
N PRO A 194 -4.46 -2.90 3.09
CA PRO A 194 -3.85 -3.66 4.19
C PRO A 194 -2.41 -4.09 3.92
N GLN A 195 -2.10 -4.49 2.69
CA GLN A 195 -0.76 -4.90 2.27
C GLN A 195 0.24 -3.73 2.31
N LYS A 196 -0.18 -2.55 1.84
CA LYS A 196 0.66 -1.34 1.85
C LYS A 196 0.78 -0.76 3.26
N ALA A 197 -0.30 -0.79 4.04
CA ALA A 197 -0.31 -0.43 5.46
C ALA A 197 0.68 -1.30 6.25
N ARG A 198 0.74 -2.60 5.95
CA ARG A 198 1.71 -3.52 6.54
C ARG A 198 3.15 -3.08 6.28
N ILE A 199 3.48 -2.74 5.04
CA ILE A 199 4.84 -2.29 4.69
C ILE A 199 5.17 -0.98 5.41
N LEU A 200 4.24 -0.02 5.45
CA LEU A 200 4.48 1.24 6.15
C LEU A 200 4.65 1.03 7.66
N LEU A 201 3.85 0.15 8.28
CA LEU A 201 4.00 -0.17 9.70
C LEU A 201 5.34 -0.85 9.98
N MET A 202 5.77 -1.81 9.15
CA MET A 202 7.09 -2.44 9.27
C MET A 202 8.22 -1.40 9.26
N LEU A 203 8.20 -0.48 8.30
CA LEU A 203 9.19 0.60 8.20
C LEU A 203 9.07 1.59 9.37
N GLY A 204 7.84 1.96 9.75
CA GLY A 204 7.60 2.85 10.89
C GLY A 204 8.17 2.30 12.20
N LEU A 205 8.02 1.00 12.42
CA LEU A 205 8.53 0.31 13.62
C LEU A 205 10.07 0.27 13.69
N THR A 206 10.78 0.39 12.58
CA THR A 206 12.25 0.58 12.60
C THR A 206 12.65 1.96 13.14
N LYS A 207 11.75 2.93 13.13
CA LYS A 207 12.01 4.29 13.58
C LYS A 207 11.45 4.60 14.97
N THR A 208 10.28 4.04 15.32
CA THR A 208 9.62 4.38 16.58
C THR A 208 8.57 3.35 16.98
N LYS A 209 8.32 3.25 18.29
CA LYS A 209 7.16 2.52 18.86
C LYS A 209 6.06 3.49 19.35
N ASN A 210 6.26 4.79 19.21
CA ASN A 210 5.26 5.78 19.64
C ASN A 210 4.07 5.78 18.66
N LEU A 211 2.87 5.45 19.17
CA LEU A 211 1.65 5.32 18.36
C LEU A 211 1.28 6.62 17.61
N LYS A 212 1.45 7.78 18.24
CA LYS A 212 1.16 9.07 17.58
C LYS A 212 2.09 9.33 16.40
N LYS A 213 3.37 9.01 16.54
CA LYS A 213 4.34 9.14 15.43
C LYS A 213 4.07 8.11 14.34
N LEU A 214 3.70 6.88 14.71
CA LEU A 214 3.31 5.86 13.73
C LEU A 214 2.07 6.30 12.96
N GLN A 215 1.04 6.84 13.63
CA GLN A 215 -0.16 7.36 12.95
C GLN A 215 0.19 8.50 12.00
N GLN A 216 1.12 9.38 12.38
CA GLN A 216 1.56 10.48 11.53
C GLN A 216 2.15 9.97 10.20
N PHE A 217 2.91 8.85 10.23
CA PHE A 217 3.41 8.24 8.99
C PHE A 217 2.28 7.83 8.04
N PHE A 218 1.16 7.31 8.54
CA PHE A 218 0.00 6.97 7.69
C PHE A 218 -0.63 8.19 7.03
N TYR A 219 -0.52 9.37 7.64
CA TYR A 219 -1.02 10.63 7.06
C TYR A 219 -0.01 11.30 6.12
N GLU A 220 1.28 11.04 6.27
CA GLU A 220 2.33 11.67 5.46
C GLU A 220 2.69 10.85 4.21
N TYR A 221 2.64 9.54 4.31
CA TYR A 221 3.02 8.59 3.28
C TYR A 221 1.76 7.92 2.71
#